data_55b6bf603cdebb022bd50c3228645685
#
_entry.id   55b6bf603cdebb022bd50c3228645685
#
_cell.length_a   1.000
_cell.length_b   1.000
_cell.length_c   1.000
_cell.angle_alpha   90.00
_cell.angle_beta   90.00
_cell.angle_gamma   90.00
#
_symmetry.space_group_name_H-M   'P 1'
#
loop_
_entity.id
_entity.type
_entity.pdbx_description
1 polymer ?
#
loop_
_entity_poly.entity_id
_entity_poly.type
_entity_poly.pdbx_seq_one_letter_code
_entity_poly.pdbx_strand_id
1 'polypeptide(L)'
;ARELGTNLDYIHNPSVGVIGNGGDSQCYLGVKLKVDTIHDALKNRIDEKNSNFKMRLVAPEFTIATSDGMRNGTREMRYSLIGREVTNDAICEHLSASGLEGTIAVVACDKPPVGTLSALLEHNRPAIIMSDGTIRPGTDSITKEPLDIISSFQLAGSDDENLKCRIAKESCPGYGSCGGMFTYNTMQTFIAVVGMQPLHMVSPASDDPRRLKVFPNELVDFLVNMIKKDIKPRDLVTRESIRNAMIVSMAVGGSTNVLLHAPEIARSAGYSDFERDIMNMKEFNDLSQNIVPVVIDARPFGKYSMVDIDEKGGIQVIIKNLLDSGLLNGDTLTCTGETLNQQVLRLNPDSPDNEVIY
;
A
#
# COMPACT_ATOMS: atom_id res chain seq x y z
N ALA A 1 9.25 0.35 -29.97
CA ALA A 1 7.84 0.81 -30.07
C ALA A 1 6.97 -0.22 -30.80
N ARG A 2 7.34 -0.66 -32.03
CA ARG A 2 6.55 -1.66 -32.78
C ARG A 2 6.47 -3.01 -32.06
N GLU A 3 7.56 -3.48 -31.51
CA GLU A 3 7.66 -4.74 -30.77
C GLU A 3 6.80 -4.75 -29.51
N LEU A 4 6.56 -3.57 -28.93
CA LEU A 4 5.71 -3.38 -27.74
C LEU A 4 4.25 -3.03 -28.10
N GLY A 5 3.89 -3.03 -29.40
CA GLY A 5 2.56 -2.65 -29.88
C GLY A 5 2.24 -1.15 -29.72
N THR A 6 3.25 -0.31 -29.45
CA THR A 6 3.06 1.13 -29.30
C THR A 6 3.02 1.82 -30.67
N ASN A 7 2.03 2.67 -30.87
CA ASN A 7 1.96 3.49 -32.08
C ASN A 7 3.07 4.54 -32.07
N LEU A 8 3.84 4.60 -33.16
CA LEU A 8 4.92 5.58 -33.34
C LEU A 8 4.43 7.04 -33.32
N ASP A 9 3.20 7.28 -33.69
CA ASP A 9 2.58 8.61 -33.66
C ASP A 9 2.47 9.17 -32.22
N TYR A 10 2.62 8.32 -31.20
CA TYR A 10 2.53 8.69 -29.78
C TYR A 10 3.90 8.90 -29.10
N ILE A 11 4.99 8.89 -29.85
CA ILE A 11 6.35 8.98 -29.29
C ILE A 11 6.60 10.28 -28.49
N HIS A 12 5.87 11.33 -28.84
CA HIS A 12 5.97 12.65 -28.17
C HIS A 12 4.92 12.86 -27.08
N ASN A 13 4.05 11.87 -26.86
CA ASN A 13 3.04 11.93 -25.81
C ASN A 13 3.63 11.51 -24.44
N PRO A 14 3.02 11.93 -23.32
CA PRO A 14 3.44 11.50 -22.01
C PRO A 14 3.58 9.97 -21.93
N SER A 15 4.72 9.51 -21.42
CA SER A 15 4.98 8.08 -21.24
C SER A 15 4.39 7.59 -19.93
N VAL A 16 3.65 6.50 -19.98
CA VAL A 16 3.04 5.88 -18.80
C VAL A 16 3.41 4.41 -18.70
N GLY A 17 3.53 3.92 -17.49
CA GLY A 17 3.88 2.53 -17.24
C GLY A 17 3.35 2.00 -15.92
N VAL A 18 3.43 0.68 -15.78
CA VAL A 18 3.10 -0.04 -14.56
C VAL A 18 4.36 -0.73 -14.05
N ILE A 19 4.64 -0.55 -12.79
CA ILE A 19 5.72 -1.27 -12.11
C ILE A 19 5.16 -2.15 -10.99
N GLY A 20 5.80 -3.28 -10.73
CA GLY A 20 5.42 -4.20 -9.67
C GLY A 20 6.63 -4.70 -8.89
N ASN A 21 6.41 -5.19 -7.69
CA ASN A 21 7.43 -5.89 -6.93
C ASN A 21 7.31 -7.39 -7.22
N GLY A 22 8.36 -8.02 -7.69
CA GLY A 22 8.38 -9.44 -8.08
C GLY A 22 9.10 -10.32 -7.06
N GLY A 23 8.58 -11.53 -6.85
CA GLY A 23 9.17 -12.52 -5.97
C GLY A 23 8.36 -13.82 -6.00
N ASP A 24 8.92 -14.89 -5.43
CA ASP A 24 8.35 -16.23 -5.42
C ASP A 24 7.56 -16.58 -4.15
N SER A 25 7.48 -15.67 -3.20
CA SER A 25 6.66 -15.86 -2.00
C SER A 25 5.19 -15.55 -2.25
N GLN A 26 4.30 -16.12 -1.41
CA GLN A 26 2.86 -15.87 -1.46
C GLN A 26 2.49 -14.38 -1.45
N CYS A 27 3.32 -13.52 -0.84
CA CYS A 27 3.11 -12.08 -0.81
C CYS A 27 3.12 -11.44 -2.21
N TYR A 28 3.77 -12.04 -3.20
CA TYR A 28 3.96 -11.46 -4.53
C TYR A 28 3.21 -12.16 -5.65
N LEU A 29 2.63 -13.34 -5.40
CA LEU A 29 1.97 -14.12 -6.46
C LEU A 29 0.81 -13.36 -7.12
N GLY A 30 0.12 -12.50 -6.38
CA GLY A 30 -0.97 -11.68 -6.90
C GLY A 30 -0.51 -10.43 -7.66
N VAL A 31 0.71 -9.97 -7.45
CA VAL A 31 1.22 -8.70 -8.00
C VAL A 31 1.24 -8.72 -9.53
N LYS A 32 1.80 -9.78 -10.12
CA LYS A 32 1.88 -9.89 -11.58
C LYS A 32 0.51 -9.79 -12.24
N LEU A 33 -0.48 -10.50 -11.71
CA LEU A 33 -1.84 -10.49 -12.25
C LEU A 33 -2.44 -9.08 -12.26
N LYS A 34 -2.22 -8.31 -11.19
CA LYS A 34 -2.70 -6.92 -11.07
C LYS A 34 -1.94 -5.98 -11.99
N VAL A 35 -0.61 -6.14 -12.09
CA VAL A 35 0.21 -5.38 -13.06
C VAL A 35 -0.27 -5.59 -14.49
N ASP A 36 -0.47 -6.84 -14.90
CA ASP A 36 -0.96 -7.19 -16.23
C ASP A 36 -2.35 -6.56 -16.48
N THR A 37 -3.26 -6.65 -15.50
CA THR A 37 -4.62 -6.10 -15.63
C THR A 37 -4.63 -4.57 -15.72
N ILE A 38 -3.79 -3.88 -14.93
CA ILE A 38 -3.64 -2.42 -15.00
C ILE A 38 -3.01 -2.00 -16.31
N HIS A 39 -2.01 -2.76 -16.79
CA HIS A 39 -1.38 -2.50 -18.07
C HIS A 39 -2.40 -2.61 -19.23
N ASP A 40 -3.26 -3.64 -19.19
CA ASP A 40 -4.35 -3.79 -20.17
C ASP A 40 -5.37 -2.64 -20.06
N ALA A 41 -5.70 -2.18 -18.87
CA ALA A 41 -6.58 -1.02 -18.68
C ALA A 41 -5.96 0.26 -19.27
N LEU A 42 -4.65 0.51 -19.07
CA LEU A 42 -3.91 1.61 -19.70
C LEU A 42 -3.94 1.50 -21.21
N LYS A 43 -3.69 0.30 -21.76
CA LYS A 43 -3.71 0.04 -23.19
C LYS A 43 -5.09 0.35 -23.78
N ASN A 44 -6.15 -0.15 -23.16
CA ASN A 44 -7.52 0.11 -23.60
C ASN A 44 -7.84 1.61 -23.57
N ARG A 45 -7.39 2.33 -22.55
CA ARG A 45 -7.59 3.78 -22.43
C ARG A 45 -6.85 4.58 -23.52
N ILE A 46 -5.65 4.13 -23.92
CA ILE A 46 -4.87 4.73 -25.02
C ILE A 46 -5.53 4.50 -26.38
N ASP A 47 -6.09 3.30 -26.59
CA ASP A 47 -6.72 2.89 -27.83
C ASP A 47 -8.13 3.47 -28.03
N GLU A 48 -8.72 4.09 -27.00
CA GLU A 48 -10.02 4.76 -27.15
C GLU A 48 -10.00 5.85 -28.23
N LYS A 49 -10.79 5.65 -29.29
CA LYS A 49 -10.84 6.53 -30.47
C LYS A 49 -11.19 7.98 -30.15
N ASN A 50 -11.94 8.22 -29.08
CA ASN A 50 -12.41 9.54 -28.66
C ASN A 50 -11.58 10.13 -27.50
N SER A 51 -10.47 9.51 -27.10
CA SER A 51 -9.62 10.06 -26.05
C SER A 51 -8.92 11.33 -26.54
N ASN A 52 -9.23 12.45 -25.91
CA ASN A 52 -8.54 13.72 -26.15
C ASN A 52 -7.15 13.78 -25.49
N PHE A 53 -6.76 12.73 -24.78
CA PHE A 53 -5.49 12.63 -24.09
C PHE A 53 -4.75 11.39 -24.56
N LYS A 54 -3.67 11.60 -25.30
CA LYS A 54 -2.84 10.55 -25.87
C LYS A 54 -1.63 10.29 -24.97
N MET A 55 -1.32 9.01 -24.77
CA MET A 55 -0.20 8.56 -23.93
C MET A 55 0.62 7.52 -24.70
N ARG A 56 1.89 7.36 -24.32
CA ARG A 56 2.78 6.32 -24.79
C ARG A 56 2.91 5.26 -23.69
N LEU A 57 2.46 4.04 -23.94
CA LEU A 57 2.57 2.94 -22.98
C LEU A 57 3.98 2.33 -23.03
N VAL A 58 4.55 2.09 -21.87
CA VAL A 58 5.81 1.36 -21.68
C VAL A 58 5.50 -0.04 -21.16
N ALA A 59 6.33 -1.03 -21.49
CA ALA A 59 6.17 -2.40 -21.00
C ALA A 59 6.16 -2.44 -19.45
N PRO A 60 5.41 -3.37 -18.86
CA PRO A 60 5.43 -3.55 -17.42
C PRO A 60 6.81 -3.98 -16.92
N GLU A 61 7.22 -3.44 -15.79
CA GLU A 61 8.50 -3.76 -15.17
C GLU A 61 8.32 -4.32 -13.76
N PHE A 62 9.25 -5.19 -13.36
CA PHE A 62 9.24 -5.81 -12.05
C PHE A 62 10.59 -5.63 -11.37
N THR A 63 10.57 -5.06 -10.16
CA THR A 63 11.75 -5.03 -9.30
C THR A 63 11.83 -6.31 -8.49
N ILE A 64 13.06 -6.77 -8.25
CA ILE A 64 13.29 -7.91 -7.37
C ILE A 64 12.90 -7.52 -5.96
N ALA A 65 12.05 -8.33 -5.33
CA ALA A 65 11.67 -8.18 -3.95
C ALA A 65 11.71 -9.52 -3.22
N THR A 66 12.01 -9.48 -1.94
CA THR A 66 12.06 -10.67 -1.09
C THR A 66 11.18 -10.46 0.13
N SER A 67 10.48 -11.50 0.54
CA SER A 67 9.55 -11.46 1.66
C SER A 67 10.30 -11.53 3.00
N ASP A 68 9.97 -10.62 3.92
CA ASP A 68 10.43 -10.70 5.31
C ASP A 68 9.85 -11.94 6.02
N GLY A 69 8.66 -12.40 5.63
CA GLY A 69 8.08 -13.64 6.12
C GLY A 69 8.95 -14.87 5.85
N MET A 70 9.57 -14.94 4.66
CA MET A 70 10.50 -16.04 4.31
C MET A 70 11.84 -15.96 5.04
N ARG A 71 12.24 -14.76 5.49
CA ARG A 71 13.51 -14.55 6.20
C ARG A 71 13.35 -14.58 7.71
N ASN A 72 12.12 -14.47 8.21
CA ASN A 72 11.85 -14.39 9.63
C ASN A 72 12.43 -15.59 10.38
N GLY A 73 13.10 -15.31 11.50
CA GLY A 73 13.81 -16.34 12.28
C GLY A 73 15.13 -16.81 11.67
N THR A 74 15.53 -16.33 10.51
CA THR A 74 16.80 -16.67 9.88
C THR A 74 17.82 -15.53 9.96
N ARG A 75 19.08 -15.87 9.74
CA ARG A 75 20.21 -14.93 9.68
C ARG A 75 20.05 -13.91 8.53
N GLU A 76 19.31 -14.27 7.48
CA GLU A 76 19.10 -13.47 6.28
C GLU A 76 18.13 -12.29 6.54
N MET A 77 17.44 -12.25 7.68
CA MET A 77 16.62 -11.11 8.10
C MET A 77 17.41 -9.78 8.16
N ARG A 78 18.72 -9.83 8.34
CA ARG A 78 19.62 -8.65 8.26
C ARG A 78 19.57 -7.90 6.92
N TYR A 79 19.10 -8.54 5.85
CA TYR A 79 18.95 -7.92 4.53
C TYR A 79 17.57 -7.23 4.35
N SER A 80 16.68 -7.31 5.33
CA SER A 80 15.33 -6.76 5.22
C SER A 80 15.32 -5.26 4.93
N LEU A 81 16.02 -4.47 5.75
CA LEU A 81 16.07 -3.01 5.57
C LEU A 81 16.84 -2.61 4.30
N ILE A 82 17.91 -3.33 3.99
CA ILE A 82 18.68 -3.15 2.73
C ILE A 82 17.76 -3.34 1.53
N GLY A 83 16.82 -4.30 1.59
CA GLY A 83 15.85 -4.54 0.53
C GLY A 83 14.95 -3.33 0.23
N ARG A 84 14.69 -2.45 1.21
CA ARG A 84 13.98 -1.18 0.99
C ARG A 84 14.79 -0.24 0.07
N GLU A 85 16.07 -0.07 0.38
CA GLU A 85 16.96 0.80 -0.39
C GLU A 85 17.18 0.26 -1.82
N VAL A 86 17.43 -1.06 -1.95
CA VAL A 86 17.57 -1.70 -3.27
C VAL A 86 16.30 -1.53 -4.11
N THR A 87 15.12 -1.61 -3.51
CA THR A 87 13.85 -1.37 -4.23
C THR A 87 13.76 0.09 -4.67
N ASN A 88 14.14 1.04 -3.82
CA ASN A 88 14.17 2.46 -4.16
C ASN A 88 15.09 2.71 -5.36
N ASP A 89 16.35 2.29 -5.26
CA ASP A 89 17.36 2.53 -6.29
C ASP A 89 16.98 1.90 -7.64
N ALA A 90 16.50 0.64 -7.63
CA ALA A 90 16.09 -0.06 -8.84
C ALA A 90 14.91 0.64 -9.54
N ILE A 91 13.94 1.14 -8.77
CA ILE A 91 12.81 1.89 -9.34
C ILE A 91 13.26 3.25 -9.87
N CYS A 92 14.10 3.99 -9.14
CA CYS A 92 14.64 5.27 -9.59
C CYS A 92 15.41 5.13 -10.91
N GLU A 93 16.26 4.10 -11.03
CA GLU A 93 16.98 3.78 -12.26
C GLU A 93 16.02 3.52 -13.41
N HIS A 94 15.03 2.66 -13.20
CA HIS A 94 14.05 2.31 -14.22
C HIS A 94 13.21 3.53 -14.67
N LEU A 95 12.65 4.29 -13.73
CA LEU A 95 11.84 5.48 -14.04
C LEU A 95 12.64 6.52 -14.83
N SER A 96 13.92 6.71 -14.48
CA SER A 96 14.81 7.64 -15.17
C SER A 96 15.16 7.15 -16.57
N ALA A 97 15.52 5.87 -16.72
CA ALA A 97 15.88 5.29 -18.02
C ALA A 97 14.70 5.23 -18.99
N SER A 98 13.51 4.90 -18.52
CA SER A 98 12.29 4.80 -19.33
C SER A 98 11.63 6.15 -19.59
N GLY A 99 12.03 7.19 -18.86
CA GLY A 99 11.46 8.53 -18.95
C GLY A 99 9.96 8.55 -18.66
N LEU A 100 9.50 7.81 -17.64
CA LEU A 100 8.10 7.74 -17.29
C LEU A 100 7.60 9.08 -16.73
N GLU A 101 6.53 9.58 -17.30
CA GLU A 101 5.82 10.80 -16.88
C GLU A 101 4.54 10.49 -16.11
N GLY A 102 4.14 9.22 -16.07
CA GLY A 102 3.03 8.73 -15.25
C GLY A 102 3.23 7.26 -14.88
N THR A 103 3.06 6.91 -13.60
CA THR A 103 3.35 5.57 -13.08
C THR A 103 2.23 5.06 -12.19
N ILE A 104 1.83 3.79 -12.39
CA ILE A 104 1.05 3.04 -11.41
C ILE A 104 1.94 1.95 -10.85
N ALA A 105 2.12 1.90 -9.52
CA ALA A 105 2.95 0.92 -8.85
C ALA A 105 2.11 -0.07 -8.05
N VAL A 106 2.33 -1.38 -8.25
CA VAL A 106 1.70 -2.44 -7.45
C VAL A 106 2.71 -2.97 -6.45
N VAL A 107 2.39 -2.86 -5.16
CA VAL A 107 3.32 -3.16 -4.06
C VAL A 107 2.78 -4.22 -3.12
N ALA A 108 3.68 -5.03 -2.58
CA ALA A 108 3.37 -6.07 -1.60
C ALA A 108 4.49 -6.21 -0.56
N CYS A 109 4.19 -6.91 0.54
CA CYS A 109 5.12 -7.18 1.64
C CYS A 109 5.59 -5.91 2.40
N ASP A 110 6.59 -6.03 3.27
CA ASP A 110 6.91 -5.03 4.30
C ASP A 110 7.74 -3.83 3.79
N LYS A 111 8.78 -4.10 3.01
CA LYS A 111 9.76 -3.08 2.61
C LYS A 111 9.52 -2.47 1.23
N PRO A 112 9.05 -3.24 0.22
CA PRO A 112 8.81 -2.70 -1.11
C PRO A 112 7.82 -1.53 -1.17
N PRO A 113 6.72 -1.48 -0.38
CA PRO A 113 5.83 -0.33 -0.39
C PRO A 113 6.55 0.98 -0.06
N VAL A 114 7.44 0.94 0.92
CA VAL A 114 8.22 2.11 1.36
C VAL A 114 9.28 2.49 0.33
N GLY A 115 10.07 1.52 -0.15
CA GLY A 115 11.07 1.76 -1.19
C GLY A 115 10.44 2.32 -2.47
N THR A 116 9.28 1.78 -2.87
CA THR A 116 8.53 2.28 -4.03
C THR A 116 8.03 3.71 -3.82
N LEU A 117 7.44 4.02 -2.65
CA LEU A 117 6.99 5.39 -2.36
C LEU A 117 8.16 6.37 -2.36
N SER A 118 9.30 6.00 -1.76
CA SER A 118 10.51 6.84 -1.77
C SER A 118 10.98 7.11 -3.20
N ALA A 119 11.05 6.12 -4.07
CA ALA A 119 11.43 6.28 -5.47
C ALA A 119 10.47 7.20 -6.25
N LEU A 120 9.17 7.03 -6.06
CA LEU A 120 8.16 7.89 -6.70
C LEU A 120 8.26 9.34 -6.21
N LEU A 121 8.59 9.56 -4.94
CA LEU A 121 8.85 10.89 -4.38
C LEU A 121 10.11 11.52 -4.95
N GLU A 122 11.19 10.76 -5.11
CA GLU A 122 12.45 11.23 -5.69
C GLU A 122 12.30 11.55 -7.18
N HIS A 123 11.62 10.69 -7.92
CA HIS A 123 11.31 10.94 -9.34
C HIS A 123 10.32 12.10 -9.54
N ASN A 124 9.37 12.26 -8.63
CA ASN A 124 8.39 13.34 -8.54
C ASN A 124 7.64 13.63 -9.86
N ARG A 125 7.13 12.57 -10.50
CA ARG A 125 6.20 12.64 -11.62
C ARG A 125 4.86 12.01 -11.21
N PRO A 126 3.73 12.36 -11.83
CA PRO A 126 2.42 11.80 -11.51
C PRO A 126 2.47 10.29 -11.27
N ALA A 127 2.07 9.85 -10.08
CA ALA A 127 2.17 8.45 -9.71
C ALA A 127 1.11 8.06 -8.67
N ILE A 128 0.66 6.81 -8.76
CA ILE A 128 -0.30 6.19 -7.84
C ILE A 128 0.24 4.83 -7.41
N ILE A 129 0.04 4.48 -6.15
CA ILE A 129 0.34 3.16 -5.61
C ILE A 129 -0.96 2.38 -5.47
N MET A 130 -0.93 1.11 -5.81
CA MET A 130 -1.93 0.12 -5.44
C MET A 130 -1.27 -0.97 -4.62
N SER A 131 -1.70 -1.14 -3.40
CA SER A 131 -1.28 -2.29 -2.59
C SER A 131 -1.89 -3.58 -3.11
N ASP A 132 -1.13 -4.68 -3.12
CA ASP A 132 -1.60 -5.99 -3.60
C ASP A 132 -2.82 -6.49 -2.82
N GLY A 133 -2.90 -6.17 -1.53
CA GLY A 133 -3.94 -6.63 -0.62
C GLY A 133 -3.48 -7.75 0.28
N THR A 134 -4.31 -8.06 1.28
CA THR A 134 -3.99 -9.05 2.30
C THR A 134 -4.37 -10.45 1.88
N ILE A 135 -3.61 -11.45 2.36
CA ILE A 135 -4.01 -12.85 2.28
C ILE A 135 -5.17 -13.11 3.25
N ARG A 136 -6.10 -13.96 2.84
CA ARG A 136 -7.17 -14.39 3.74
C ARG A 136 -6.64 -15.27 4.86
N PRO A 137 -7.22 -15.21 6.07
CA PRO A 137 -6.91 -16.14 7.12
C PRO A 137 -7.31 -17.56 6.69
N GLY A 138 -6.54 -18.55 7.15
CA GLY A 138 -6.90 -19.96 7.05
C GLY A 138 -7.80 -20.40 8.18
N THR A 139 -8.07 -21.71 8.24
CA THR A 139 -8.88 -22.32 9.29
C THR A 139 -8.27 -23.64 9.70
N ASP A 140 -8.04 -23.84 10.99
CA ASP A 140 -7.61 -25.11 11.54
C ASP A 140 -8.67 -26.20 11.26
N SER A 141 -8.27 -27.24 10.53
CA SER A 141 -9.19 -28.32 10.14
C SER A 141 -9.77 -29.09 11.33
N ILE A 142 -9.10 -29.07 12.51
CA ILE A 142 -9.50 -29.75 13.73
C ILE A 142 -10.29 -28.85 14.66
N THR A 143 -9.70 -27.71 15.06
CA THR A 143 -10.29 -26.80 16.07
C THR A 143 -11.30 -25.81 15.49
N LYS A 144 -11.29 -25.60 14.15
CA LYS A 144 -12.09 -24.61 13.42
C LYS A 144 -11.72 -23.15 13.73
N GLU A 145 -10.63 -22.93 14.45
CA GLU A 145 -10.13 -21.59 14.74
C GLU A 145 -9.47 -20.94 13.52
N PRO A 146 -9.56 -19.62 13.37
CA PRO A 146 -8.88 -18.91 12.30
C PRO A 146 -7.36 -18.94 12.49
N LEU A 147 -6.65 -19.17 11.40
CA LEU A 147 -5.19 -19.26 11.35
C LEU A 147 -4.62 -18.16 10.47
N ASP A 148 -3.43 -17.68 10.85
CA ASP A 148 -2.63 -16.73 10.08
C ASP A 148 -1.14 -17.10 10.14
N ILE A 149 -0.30 -16.23 9.60
CA ILE A 149 1.16 -16.44 9.61
C ILE A 149 1.74 -16.53 11.03
N ILE A 150 1.16 -15.82 12.00
CA ILE A 150 1.60 -15.88 13.40
C ILE A 150 1.32 -17.27 13.99
N SER A 151 0.21 -17.89 13.62
CA SER A 151 -0.12 -19.26 14.04
C SER A 151 0.98 -20.25 13.63
N SER A 152 1.53 -20.09 12.42
CA SER A 152 2.68 -20.89 11.95
C SER A 152 3.96 -20.56 12.71
N PHE A 153 4.26 -19.29 12.97
CA PHE A 153 5.48 -18.88 13.67
C PHE A 153 5.50 -19.33 15.13
N GLN A 154 4.36 -19.31 15.81
CA GLN A 154 4.25 -19.77 17.19
C GLN A 154 4.62 -21.26 17.36
N LEU A 155 4.47 -22.05 16.30
CA LEU A 155 4.80 -23.48 16.32
C LEU A 155 6.22 -23.79 15.83
N ALA A 156 7.02 -22.80 15.45
CA ALA A 156 8.37 -23.02 14.92
C ALA A 156 9.27 -23.81 15.90
N GLY A 157 9.08 -23.63 17.21
CA GLY A 157 9.79 -24.36 18.26
C GLY A 157 9.11 -25.63 18.77
N SER A 158 8.00 -26.06 18.18
CA SER A 158 7.31 -27.31 18.58
C SER A 158 8.07 -28.53 18.11
N ASP A 159 8.07 -29.60 18.90
CA ASP A 159 8.60 -30.90 18.51
C ASP A 159 7.58 -31.75 17.72
N ASP A 160 6.32 -31.32 17.62
CA ASP A 160 5.28 -32.01 16.84
C ASP A 160 5.34 -31.57 15.37
N GLU A 161 6.07 -32.33 14.57
CA GLU A 161 6.21 -32.09 13.13
C GLU A 161 4.87 -32.21 12.36
N ASN A 162 3.94 -33.07 12.81
CA ASN A 162 2.62 -33.22 12.17
C ASN A 162 1.78 -31.96 12.39
N LEU A 163 1.78 -31.44 13.60
CA LEU A 163 1.10 -30.20 13.95
C LEU A 163 1.69 -29.02 13.17
N LYS A 164 3.03 -28.88 13.15
CA LYS A 164 3.70 -27.83 12.38
C LYS A 164 3.33 -27.87 10.90
N CYS A 165 3.42 -29.06 10.29
CA CYS A 165 3.10 -29.26 8.89
C CYS A 165 1.64 -28.94 8.56
N ARG A 166 0.70 -29.34 9.43
CA ARG A 166 -0.74 -29.05 9.28
C ARG A 166 -0.99 -27.53 9.36
N ILE A 167 -0.55 -26.88 10.43
CA ILE A 167 -0.78 -25.47 10.63
C ILE A 167 -0.10 -24.61 9.53
N ALA A 168 1.11 -24.98 9.11
CA ALA A 168 1.79 -24.28 8.00
C ALA A 168 1.01 -24.37 6.68
N LYS A 169 0.34 -25.49 6.40
CA LYS A 169 -0.49 -25.67 5.21
C LYS A 169 -1.82 -24.92 5.27
N GLU A 170 -2.37 -24.79 6.48
CA GLU A 170 -3.72 -24.27 6.69
C GLU A 170 -3.76 -22.77 7.03
N SER A 171 -2.63 -22.16 7.46
CA SER A 171 -2.61 -20.79 7.98
C SER A 171 -2.90 -19.70 6.96
N CYS A 172 -2.38 -19.82 5.75
CA CYS A 172 -2.42 -18.76 4.76
C CYS A 172 -2.77 -19.31 3.37
N PRO A 173 -4.02 -19.67 3.11
CA PRO A 173 -4.42 -20.19 1.80
C PRO A 173 -4.43 -19.11 0.74
N GLY A 174 -3.95 -19.42 -0.47
CA GLY A 174 -3.95 -18.46 -1.58
C GLY A 174 -2.73 -17.56 -1.63
N TYR A 175 -2.92 -16.29 -1.91
CA TYR A 175 -1.86 -15.30 -2.06
C TYR A 175 -2.27 -13.94 -1.47
N GLY A 176 -1.27 -13.11 -1.19
CA GLY A 176 -1.42 -11.77 -0.62
C GLY A 176 -0.41 -11.51 0.50
N SER A 177 -0.32 -10.28 0.93
CA SER A 177 0.50 -9.89 2.06
C SER A 177 -0.16 -10.26 3.40
N CYS A 178 0.59 -10.17 4.50
CA CYS A 178 0.10 -10.59 5.83
C CYS A 178 -1.25 -9.95 6.20
N GLY A 179 -2.16 -10.75 6.81
CA GLY A 179 -3.54 -10.35 7.07
C GLY A 179 -3.78 -9.52 8.34
N GLY A 180 -2.79 -9.40 9.25
CA GLY A 180 -2.91 -8.55 10.44
C GLY A 180 -2.40 -7.14 10.21
N MET A 181 -2.58 -6.24 11.20
CA MET A 181 -2.05 -4.86 11.19
C MET A 181 -0.53 -4.87 11.48
N PHE A 182 0.21 -5.66 10.69
CA PHE A 182 1.67 -5.71 10.68
C PHE A 182 2.24 -4.59 9.82
N THR A 183 3.55 -4.62 9.53
CA THR A 183 4.22 -3.56 8.78
C THR A 183 3.57 -3.28 7.42
N TYR A 184 3.21 -4.34 6.67
CA TYR A 184 2.56 -4.15 5.37
C TYR A 184 1.26 -3.35 5.47
N ASN A 185 0.32 -3.77 6.32
CA ASN A 185 -0.97 -3.08 6.46
C ASN A 185 -0.84 -1.71 7.08
N THR A 186 0.11 -1.52 8.00
CA THR A 186 0.46 -0.19 8.51
C THR A 186 0.93 0.72 7.39
N MET A 187 1.84 0.24 6.53
CA MET A 187 2.41 1.08 5.48
C MET A 187 1.46 1.29 4.30
N GLN A 188 0.62 0.32 3.93
CA GLN A 188 -0.41 0.59 2.91
C GLN A 188 -1.45 1.60 3.40
N THR A 189 -1.81 1.56 4.69
CA THR A 189 -2.68 2.57 5.31
C THR A 189 -1.99 3.93 5.33
N PHE A 190 -0.72 3.98 5.73
CA PHE A 190 0.10 5.19 5.69
C PHE A 190 0.14 5.79 4.27
N ILE A 191 0.42 4.98 3.24
CA ILE A 191 0.47 5.38 1.83
C ILE A 191 -0.87 5.98 1.37
N ALA A 192 -1.98 5.40 1.79
CA ALA A 192 -3.30 5.92 1.46
C ALA A 192 -3.59 7.26 2.16
N VAL A 193 -3.21 7.40 3.43
CA VAL A 193 -3.42 8.64 4.20
C VAL A 193 -2.53 9.78 3.71
N VAL A 194 -1.30 9.51 3.26
CA VAL A 194 -0.49 10.54 2.58
C VAL A 194 -0.97 10.85 1.17
N GLY A 195 -2.06 10.24 0.72
CA GLY A 195 -2.71 10.55 -0.55
C GLY A 195 -2.21 9.79 -1.77
N MET A 196 -1.27 8.84 -1.63
CA MET A 196 -0.68 8.11 -2.75
C MET A 196 -1.45 6.86 -3.20
N GLN A 197 -2.50 6.47 -2.47
CA GLN A 197 -3.42 5.38 -2.80
C GLN A 197 -4.85 5.78 -2.45
N PRO A 198 -5.87 5.43 -3.26
CA PRO A 198 -7.27 5.65 -2.89
C PRO A 198 -7.66 4.83 -1.65
N LEU A 199 -8.38 5.43 -0.70
CA LEU A 199 -8.72 4.82 0.59
C LEU A 199 -9.45 3.47 0.46
N HIS A 200 -10.43 3.38 -0.45
CA HIS A 200 -11.25 2.17 -0.64
C HIS A 200 -10.48 0.98 -1.26
N MET A 201 -9.25 1.21 -1.72
CA MET A 201 -8.39 0.18 -2.28
C MET A 201 -7.46 -0.47 -1.24
N VAL A 202 -7.47 -0.02 0.01
CA VAL A 202 -6.54 -0.50 1.06
C VAL A 202 -6.97 -1.86 1.60
N SER A 203 -8.16 -1.92 2.20
CA SER A 203 -8.61 -3.05 3.03
C SER A 203 -8.96 -4.34 2.27
N PRO A 204 -9.46 -4.31 1.01
CA PRO A 204 -9.84 -5.52 0.29
C PRO A 204 -8.73 -6.56 0.24
N ALA A 205 -9.08 -7.84 0.34
CA ALA A 205 -8.13 -8.95 0.20
C ALA A 205 -7.46 -8.98 -1.17
N SER A 206 -6.31 -9.64 -1.28
CA SER A 206 -5.55 -9.73 -2.54
C SER A 206 -6.33 -10.42 -3.66
N ASP A 207 -7.18 -11.39 -3.31
CA ASP A 207 -8.04 -12.14 -4.23
C ASP A 207 -9.42 -11.50 -4.46
N ASP A 208 -9.67 -10.31 -3.91
CA ASP A 208 -10.93 -9.61 -4.11
C ASP A 208 -11.14 -9.26 -5.58
N PRO A 209 -12.30 -9.62 -6.17
CA PRO A 209 -12.58 -9.35 -7.59
C PRO A 209 -12.49 -7.87 -7.98
N ARG A 210 -12.72 -6.93 -7.05
CA ARG A 210 -12.58 -5.48 -7.31
C ARG A 210 -11.18 -5.12 -7.79
N ARG A 211 -10.14 -5.79 -7.28
CA ARG A 211 -8.73 -5.54 -7.62
C ARG A 211 -8.38 -5.81 -9.09
N LEU A 212 -9.13 -6.68 -9.75
CA LEU A 212 -8.91 -7.03 -11.15
C LEU A 212 -9.95 -6.43 -12.09
N LYS A 213 -11.18 -6.15 -11.59
CA LYS A 213 -12.31 -5.76 -12.45
C LYS A 213 -12.67 -4.27 -12.36
N VAL A 214 -12.42 -3.64 -11.22
CA VAL A 214 -12.84 -2.26 -10.93
C VAL A 214 -11.64 -1.34 -10.79
N PHE A 215 -10.75 -1.63 -9.85
CA PHE A 215 -9.63 -0.76 -9.48
C PHE A 215 -8.68 -0.40 -10.64
N PRO A 216 -8.38 -1.31 -11.61
CA PRO A 216 -7.50 -0.96 -12.74
C PRO A 216 -8.00 0.25 -13.54
N ASN A 217 -9.30 0.31 -13.84
CA ASN A 217 -9.87 1.42 -14.60
C ASN A 217 -9.88 2.72 -13.77
N GLU A 218 -10.25 2.65 -12.49
CA GLU A 218 -10.23 3.81 -11.59
C GLU A 218 -8.81 4.38 -11.45
N LEU A 219 -7.79 3.53 -11.28
CA LEU A 219 -6.39 3.96 -11.20
C LEU A 219 -5.92 4.66 -12.47
N VAL A 220 -6.33 4.15 -13.64
CA VAL A 220 -6.01 4.80 -14.92
C VAL A 220 -6.68 6.16 -15.02
N ASP A 221 -7.95 6.28 -14.61
CA ASP A 221 -8.66 7.57 -14.61
C ASP A 221 -8.01 8.58 -13.66
N PHE A 222 -7.63 8.15 -12.45
CA PHE A 222 -6.91 8.99 -11.49
C PHE A 222 -5.54 9.43 -12.03
N LEU A 223 -4.75 8.50 -12.60
CA LEU A 223 -3.45 8.84 -13.18
C LEU A 223 -3.58 9.86 -14.32
N VAL A 224 -4.53 9.66 -15.22
CA VAL A 224 -4.82 10.63 -16.31
C VAL A 224 -5.19 12.01 -15.75
N ASN A 225 -5.99 12.04 -14.68
CA ASN A 225 -6.35 13.30 -14.02
C ASN A 225 -5.12 13.96 -13.38
N MET A 226 -4.25 13.19 -12.70
CA MET A 226 -3.01 13.70 -12.12
C MET A 226 -2.07 14.29 -13.19
N ILE A 227 -1.88 13.59 -14.32
CA ILE A 227 -1.05 14.09 -15.43
C ILE A 227 -1.64 15.40 -16.00
N LYS A 228 -2.95 15.45 -16.23
CA LYS A 228 -3.63 16.66 -16.75
C LYS A 228 -3.51 17.87 -15.83
N LYS A 229 -3.50 17.64 -14.53
CA LYS A 229 -3.44 18.69 -13.50
C LYS A 229 -2.03 18.92 -12.98
N ASP A 230 -1.03 18.20 -13.49
CA ASP A 230 0.38 18.20 -13.03
C ASP A 230 0.51 17.92 -11.51
N ILE A 231 -0.37 17.06 -10.96
CA ILE A 231 -0.30 16.65 -9.56
C ILE A 231 0.81 15.62 -9.38
N LYS A 232 1.74 15.89 -8.49
CA LYS A 232 2.95 15.08 -8.26
C LYS A 232 2.96 14.48 -6.85
N PRO A 233 3.74 13.42 -6.60
CA PRO A 233 3.85 12.80 -5.27
C PRO A 233 4.18 13.79 -4.14
N ARG A 234 5.05 14.77 -4.36
CA ARG A 234 5.41 15.76 -3.34
C ARG A 234 4.31 16.80 -3.08
N ASP A 235 3.31 16.92 -3.95
CA ASP A 235 2.13 17.75 -3.70
C ASP A 235 1.15 17.04 -2.74
N LEU A 236 1.22 15.71 -2.68
CA LEU A 236 0.39 14.85 -1.82
C LEU A 236 1.07 14.56 -0.49
N VAL A 237 2.36 14.18 -0.54
CA VAL A 237 3.15 13.80 0.64
C VAL A 237 3.75 15.05 1.26
N THR A 238 2.92 15.76 2.00
CA THR A 238 3.24 16.99 2.72
C THR A 238 3.48 16.73 4.21
N ARG A 239 3.92 17.75 4.93
CA ARG A 239 4.05 17.71 6.39
C ARG A 239 2.75 17.24 7.05
N GLU A 240 1.63 17.83 6.64
CA GLU A 240 0.31 17.57 7.20
C GLU A 240 -0.16 16.15 6.90
N SER A 241 0.05 15.66 5.67
CA SER A 241 -0.35 14.30 5.29
C SER A 241 0.50 13.23 5.97
N ILE A 242 1.82 13.46 6.15
CA ILE A 242 2.69 12.57 6.93
C ILE A 242 2.25 12.55 8.39
N ARG A 243 1.93 13.71 8.98
CA ARG A 243 1.43 13.81 10.34
C ARG A 243 0.10 13.06 10.51
N ASN A 244 -0.84 13.22 9.58
CA ASN A 244 -2.08 12.43 9.55
C ASN A 244 -1.78 10.93 9.53
N ALA A 245 -0.85 10.48 8.69
CA ALA A 245 -0.49 9.07 8.57
C ALA A 245 0.16 8.51 9.85
N MET A 246 0.94 9.31 10.57
CA MET A 246 1.48 8.95 11.89
C MET A 246 0.35 8.75 12.91
N ILE A 247 -0.61 9.67 12.98
CA ILE A 247 -1.78 9.59 13.86
C ILE A 247 -2.62 8.35 13.54
N VAL A 248 -2.92 8.12 12.27
CA VAL A 248 -3.66 6.91 11.85
C VAL A 248 -2.90 5.64 12.20
N SER A 249 -1.57 5.62 12.04
CA SER A 249 -0.75 4.47 12.42
C SER A 249 -0.83 4.16 13.92
N MET A 250 -0.95 5.19 14.78
CA MET A 250 -1.22 5.01 16.21
C MET A 250 -2.63 4.45 16.43
N ALA A 251 -3.64 5.04 15.80
CA ALA A 251 -5.04 4.68 15.97
C ALA A 251 -5.38 3.25 15.52
N VAL A 252 -4.66 2.72 14.54
CA VAL A 252 -4.81 1.33 14.09
C VAL A 252 -3.93 0.34 14.86
N GLY A 253 -3.22 0.77 15.91
CA GLY A 253 -2.26 -0.10 16.62
C GLY A 253 -1.17 -0.66 15.67
N GLY A 254 -0.70 0.19 14.76
CA GLY A 254 0.20 -0.18 13.68
C GLY A 254 1.60 -0.59 14.14
N SER A 255 2.36 -1.14 13.22
CA SER A 255 3.73 -1.61 13.46
C SER A 255 4.66 -0.45 13.82
N THR A 256 5.53 -0.67 14.82
CA THR A 256 6.60 0.25 15.19
C THR A 256 7.60 0.55 14.08
N ASN A 257 7.60 -0.26 13.01
CA ASN A 257 8.39 0.02 11.79
C ASN A 257 8.01 1.36 11.13
N VAL A 258 6.84 1.92 11.43
CA VAL A 258 6.48 3.27 10.97
C VAL A 258 7.50 4.32 11.42
N LEU A 259 8.07 4.19 12.63
CA LEU A 259 9.12 5.08 13.14
C LEU A 259 10.43 5.00 12.34
N LEU A 260 10.67 3.87 11.68
CA LEU A 260 11.81 3.66 10.80
C LEU A 260 11.53 4.15 9.38
N HIS A 261 10.28 4.04 8.93
CA HIS A 261 9.89 4.28 7.54
C HIS A 261 9.41 5.71 7.27
N ALA A 262 8.69 6.32 8.20
CA ALA A 262 8.20 7.68 8.03
C ALA A 262 9.32 8.73 7.86
N PRO A 263 10.47 8.67 8.60
CA PRO A 263 11.60 9.55 8.35
C PRO A 263 12.18 9.42 6.94
N GLU A 264 12.27 8.20 6.41
CA GLU A 264 12.75 7.97 5.04
C GLU A 264 11.80 8.53 3.99
N ILE A 265 10.50 8.31 4.15
CA ILE A 265 9.47 8.90 3.27
C ILE A 265 9.54 10.41 3.31
N ALA A 266 9.68 11.00 4.51
CA ALA A 266 9.81 12.45 4.66
C ALA A 266 11.08 12.98 3.96
N ARG A 267 12.22 12.28 4.10
CA ARG A 267 13.47 12.61 3.41
C ARG A 267 13.27 12.64 1.88
N SER A 268 12.68 11.61 1.32
CA SER A 268 12.40 11.52 -0.12
C SER A 268 11.38 12.57 -0.59
N ALA A 269 10.47 13.02 0.30
CA ALA A 269 9.56 14.13 0.04
C ALA A 269 10.23 15.51 0.13
N GLY A 270 11.48 15.58 0.64
CA GLY A 270 12.26 16.81 0.72
C GLY A 270 12.40 17.40 2.13
N TYR A 271 11.94 16.71 3.17
CA TYR A 271 12.11 17.11 4.57
C TYR A 271 13.39 16.50 5.14
N SER A 272 14.41 17.33 5.38
CA SER A 272 15.74 16.86 5.78
C SER A 272 15.85 16.46 7.25
N ASP A 273 14.92 16.88 8.09
CA ASP A 273 14.90 16.63 9.53
C ASP A 273 13.48 16.29 9.99
N PHE A 274 13.21 15.01 10.20
CA PHE A 274 11.88 14.52 10.57
C PHE A 274 11.39 15.08 11.90
N GLU A 275 12.27 15.13 12.91
CA GLU A 275 11.88 15.61 14.26
C GLU A 275 11.54 17.10 14.25
N ARG A 276 12.28 17.91 13.48
CA ARG A 276 12.00 19.35 13.34
C ARG A 276 10.81 19.61 12.44
N ASP A 277 10.73 18.90 11.30
CA ASP A 277 9.84 19.26 10.21
C ASP A 277 8.47 18.61 10.32
N ILE A 278 8.38 17.43 10.92
CA ILE A 278 7.15 16.61 10.97
C ILE A 278 6.66 16.39 12.40
N MET A 279 7.42 15.61 13.19
CA MET A 279 7.02 15.18 14.53
C MET A 279 8.24 14.72 15.34
N ASN A 280 8.46 15.31 16.50
CA ASN A 280 9.51 14.86 17.41
C ASN A 280 9.02 13.72 18.33
N MET A 281 9.97 13.00 18.94
CA MET A 281 9.66 11.85 19.79
C MET A 281 8.81 12.19 21.03
N LYS A 282 8.95 13.40 21.59
CA LYS A 282 8.12 13.82 22.72
C LYS A 282 6.66 13.98 22.30
N GLU A 283 6.43 14.62 21.17
CA GLU A 283 5.11 14.79 20.57
C GLU A 283 4.50 13.45 20.16
N PHE A 284 5.29 12.56 19.55
CA PHE A 284 4.86 11.20 19.22
C PHE A 284 4.36 10.45 20.45
N ASN A 285 5.14 10.48 21.55
CA ASN A 285 4.77 9.81 22.79
C ASN A 285 3.51 10.43 23.42
N ASP A 286 3.39 11.75 23.41
CA ASP A 286 2.21 12.43 23.96
C ASP A 286 0.95 12.07 23.16
N LEU A 287 1.01 12.13 21.83
CA LEU A 287 -0.09 11.73 20.96
C LEU A 287 -0.49 10.27 21.20
N SER A 288 0.47 9.35 21.22
CA SER A 288 0.19 7.91 21.32
C SER A 288 -0.29 7.47 22.71
N GLN A 289 0.09 8.17 23.78
CA GLN A 289 -0.27 7.79 25.14
C GLN A 289 -1.51 8.51 25.67
N ASN A 290 -1.74 9.74 25.23
CA ASN A 290 -2.71 10.62 25.89
C ASN A 290 -3.85 11.09 24.95
N ILE A 291 -3.68 11.04 23.62
CA ILE A 291 -4.58 11.73 22.70
C ILE A 291 -5.23 10.78 21.68
N VAL A 292 -4.42 9.93 21.03
CA VAL A 292 -4.91 9.06 19.94
C VAL A 292 -5.29 7.69 20.49
N PRO A 293 -6.58 7.34 20.54
CA PRO A 293 -7.00 6.00 20.98
C PRO A 293 -6.70 4.97 19.90
N VAL A 294 -6.51 3.70 20.29
CA VAL A 294 -6.57 2.57 19.38
C VAL A 294 -8.03 2.28 19.08
N VAL A 295 -8.42 2.32 17.80
CA VAL A 295 -9.82 2.27 17.35
C VAL A 295 -10.20 1.01 16.59
N ILE A 296 -9.30 0.02 16.55
CA ILE A 296 -9.58 -1.30 15.94
C ILE A 296 -9.06 -2.45 16.80
N ASP A 297 -9.76 -3.57 16.78
CA ASP A 297 -9.34 -4.80 17.47
C ASP A 297 -8.61 -5.75 16.50
N ALA A 298 -7.51 -5.27 15.90
CA ALA A 298 -6.78 -6.01 14.86
C ALA A 298 -5.58 -6.81 15.41
N ARG A 299 -5.32 -7.96 14.80
CA ARG A 299 -4.07 -8.72 15.01
C ARG A 299 -2.83 -7.84 14.70
N PRO A 300 -1.73 -7.94 15.46
CA PRO A 300 -1.38 -9.03 16.40
C PRO A 300 -1.95 -8.90 17.81
N PHE A 301 -2.43 -7.74 18.22
CA PHE A 301 -2.88 -7.48 19.57
C PHE A 301 -4.36 -7.81 19.80
N GLY A 302 -5.18 -7.66 18.76
CA GLY A 302 -6.59 -7.98 18.75
C GLY A 302 -6.92 -9.30 18.06
N LYS A 303 -8.20 -9.51 17.77
CA LYS A 303 -8.74 -10.77 17.22
C LYS A 303 -8.79 -10.78 15.70
N TYR A 304 -9.09 -9.64 15.09
CA TYR A 304 -9.57 -9.53 13.73
C TYR A 304 -8.43 -9.32 12.72
N SER A 305 -8.64 -9.82 11.51
CA SER A 305 -7.77 -9.60 10.35
C SER A 305 -8.19 -8.37 9.56
N MET A 306 -7.40 -7.97 8.58
CA MET A 306 -7.77 -6.87 7.67
C MET A 306 -8.99 -7.20 6.81
N VAL A 307 -9.29 -8.49 6.58
CA VAL A 307 -10.50 -8.92 5.87
C VAL A 307 -11.73 -8.60 6.70
N ASP A 308 -11.68 -8.86 8.01
CA ASP A 308 -12.77 -8.51 8.92
C ASP A 308 -12.99 -6.99 8.98
N ILE A 309 -11.91 -6.20 8.92
CA ILE A 309 -11.99 -4.74 8.84
C ILE A 309 -12.63 -4.29 7.51
N ASP A 310 -12.27 -4.92 6.38
CA ASP A 310 -12.92 -4.63 5.09
C ASP A 310 -14.43 -4.89 5.12
N GLU A 311 -14.85 -5.99 5.73
CA GLU A 311 -16.27 -6.35 5.91
C GLU A 311 -17.06 -5.32 6.76
N LYS A 312 -16.36 -4.59 7.62
CA LYS A 312 -16.93 -3.50 8.43
C LYS A 312 -16.75 -2.10 7.80
N GLY A 313 -16.51 -2.07 6.50
CA GLY A 313 -16.41 -0.84 5.73
C GLY A 313 -14.98 -0.34 5.51
N GLY A 314 -13.97 -1.01 6.04
CA GLY A 314 -12.55 -0.75 5.75
C GLY A 314 -11.98 0.48 6.47
N ILE A 315 -10.74 0.86 6.06
CA ILE A 315 -10.03 1.97 6.72
C ILE A 315 -10.72 3.32 6.56
N GLN A 316 -11.58 3.51 5.57
CA GLN A 316 -12.31 4.77 5.38
C GLN A 316 -13.26 5.06 6.56
N VAL A 317 -13.79 4.05 7.24
CA VAL A 317 -14.56 4.22 8.49
C VAL A 317 -13.67 4.81 9.59
N ILE A 318 -12.46 4.27 9.73
CA ILE A 318 -11.45 4.75 10.69
C ILE A 318 -11.07 6.21 10.41
N ILE A 319 -10.76 6.50 9.14
CA ILE A 319 -10.37 7.86 8.72
C ILE A 319 -11.51 8.85 8.98
N LYS A 320 -12.76 8.47 8.67
CA LYS A 320 -13.93 9.30 8.95
C LYS A 320 -14.03 9.62 10.46
N ASN A 321 -13.93 8.60 11.31
CA ASN A 321 -14.01 8.76 12.76
C ASN A 321 -12.93 9.71 13.30
N LEU A 322 -11.70 9.59 12.81
CA LEU A 322 -10.58 10.45 13.20
C LEU A 322 -10.73 11.90 12.66
N LEU A 323 -11.31 12.08 11.47
CA LEU A 323 -11.65 13.41 10.93
C LEU A 323 -12.77 14.06 11.77
N ASP A 324 -13.82 13.33 12.06
CA ASP A 324 -14.96 13.81 12.87
C ASP A 324 -14.53 14.20 14.30
N SER A 325 -13.49 13.52 14.81
CA SER A 325 -12.87 13.82 16.11
C SER A 325 -11.87 14.99 16.07
N GLY A 326 -11.60 15.57 14.90
CA GLY A 326 -10.64 16.68 14.73
C GLY A 326 -9.18 16.27 14.89
N LEU A 327 -8.85 14.97 14.85
CA LEU A 327 -7.49 14.47 14.96
C LEU A 327 -6.70 14.54 13.65
N LEU A 328 -7.38 14.61 12.51
CA LEU A 328 -6.76 14.66 11.18
C LEU A 328 -7.05 15.98 10.48
N ASN A 329 -6.09 16.44 9.67
CA ASN A 329 -6.30 17.52 8.73
C ASN A 329 -6.95 16.96 7.45
N GLY A 330 -8.22 17.30 7.20
CA GLY A 330 -8.99 16.82 6.06
C GLY A 330 -8.66 17.51 4.73
N ASP A 331 -7.88 18.59 4.73
CA ASP A 331 -7.58 19.39 3.52
C ASP A 331 -6.38 18.86 2.72
N THR A 332 -5.73 17.79 3.17
CA THR A 332 -4.62 17.17 2.45
C THR A 332 -5.09 16.57 1.11
N LEU A 333 -4.39 16.92 0.02
CA LEU A 333 -4.71 16.46 -1.32
C LEU A 333 -4.38 14.97 -1.49
N THR A 334 -5.15 14.26 -2.34
CA THR A 334 -4.94 12.84 -2.65
C THR A 334 -4.83 12.59 -4.16
N CYS A 335 -4.34 11.42 -4.54
CA CYS A 335 -4.19 10.99 -5.94
C CYS A 335 -5.51 10.92 -6.72
N THR A 336 -6.66 10.94 -6.03
CA THR A 336 -7.96 11.03 -6.69
C THR A 336 -8.25 12.45 -7.20
N GLY A 337 -7.44 13.45 -6.79
CA GLY A 337 -7.64 14.86 -7.09
C GLY A 337 -8.64 15.53 -6.15
N GLU A 338 -9.05 14.84 -5.10
CA GLU A 338 -9.90 15.30 -3.99
C GLU A 338 -9.05 15.48 -2.73
N THR A 339 -9.52 16.28 -1.77
CA THR A 339 -8.94 16.27 -0.42
C THR A 339 -9.32 14.99 0.34
N LEU A 340 -8.61 14.68 1.41
CA LEU A 340 -8.91 13.52 2.27
C LEU A 340 -10.37 13.56 2.74
N ASN A 341 -10.85 14.71 3.19
CA ASN A 341 -12.24 14.89 3.63
C ASN A 341 -13.23 14.69 2.48
N GLN A 342 -12.97 15.27 1.31
CA GLN A 342 -13.83 15.08 0.13
C GLN A 342 -13.91 13.63 -0.31
N GLN A 343 -12.77 12.90 -0.27
CA GLN A 343 -12.74 11.49 -0.59
C GLN A 343 -13.58 10.66 0.39
N VAL A 344 -13.48 10.93 1.70
CA VAL A 344 -14.31 10.28 2.72
C VAL A 344 -15.78 10.58 2.54
N LEU A 345 -16.16 11.85 2.29
CA LEU A 345 -17.54 12.24 2.03
C LEU A 345 -18.13 11.54 0.79
N ARG A 346 -17.36 11.40 -0.28
CA ARG A 346 -17.77 10.69 -1.49
C ARG A 346 -17.96 9.20 -1.25
N LEU A 347 -17.05 8.57 -0.50
CA LEU A 347 -17.13 7.15 -0.15
C LEU A 347 -18.29 6.87 0.81
N ASN A 348 -18.71 7.87 1.59
CA ASN A 348 -19.80 7.81 2.55
C ASN A 348 -19.77 6.54 3.43
N PRO A 349 -18.65 6.26 4.14
CA PRO A 349 -18.54 5.06 4.95
C PRO A 349 -19.52 5.07 6.11
N ASP A 350 -19.95 3.88 6.52
CA ASP A 350 -20.78 3.66 7.69
C ASP A 350 -20.12 4.16 8.98
N SER A 351 -20.89 4.19 10.06
CA SER A 351 -20.34 4.42 11.40
C SER A 351 -19.60 3.17 11.91
N PRO A 352 -18.64 3.31 12.86
CA PRO A 352 -18.01 2.17 13.53
C PRO A 352 -19.03 1.18 14.08
N ASP A 353 -18.71 -0.12 14.02
CA ASP A 353 -19.60 -1.19 14.49
C ASP A 353 -19.48 -1.46 16.00
N ASN A 354 -18.50 -0.85 16.67
CA ASN A 354 -18.15 -1.01 18.09
C ASN A 354 -17.77 -2.46 18.50
N GLU A 355 -17.35 -3.26 17.53
CA GLU A 355 -16.82 -4.61 17.75
C GLU A 355 -15.44 -4.78 17.11
N VAL A 356 -15.33 -4.49 15.83
CA VAL A 356 -14.08 -4.56 15.04
C VAL A 356 -13.47 -3.17 14.92
N ILE A 357 -14.30 -2.15 14.69
CA ILE A 357 -13.93 -0.73 14.59
C ILE A 357 -14.73 0.03 15.65
N TYR A 358 -14.02 0.79 16.50
CA TYR A 358 -14.60 1.56 17.62
C TYR A 358 -14.75 3.04 17.31
#